data_079eff481577c342f31709351aa1d386
#
_entry.id   079eff481577c342f31709351aa1d386
#
_cell.length_a   1.000
_cell.length_b   1.000
_cell.length_c   1.000
_cell.angle_alpha   90.00
_cell.angle_beta   90.00
_cell.angle_gamma   90.00
#
_symmetry.space_group_name_H-M   'P 1'
#
loop_
_entity.id
_entity.type
_entity.pdbx_description
1 polymer ?
#
loop_
_entity_poly.entity_id
_entity_poly.type
_entity_poly.pdbx_seq_one_letter_code
_entity_poly.pdbx_strand_id
1 'polypeptide(L)'
;MKINVLLGIIIFCALTWFAVLENLPGFIDLASCIIVIGGALCFGISSTGSYLSNQRLEAASEGAVISGWLGMLYGFVIIAGNISDMSALGPATAVAILTVVYGYFFKAIIRMILLSRDEG
;
A
#
# COMPACT_ATOMS: atom_id res chain seq x y z
N MET A 1 14.37 17.49 0.00
CA MET A 1 12.96 17.41 0.41
C MET A 1 12.64 18.58 1.34
N LYS A 2 11.54 19.24 1.13
CA LYS A 2 11.15 20.36 1.97
C LYS A 2 10.74 19.89 3.36
N ILE A 3 10.99 20.74 4.37
CA ILE A 3 10.67 20.37 5.74
C ILE A 3 9.17 20.10 5.95
N ASN A 4 8.31 20.79 5.19
CA ASN A 4 6.87 20.59 5.26
C ASN A 4 6.48 19.16 4.89
N VAL A 5 7.11 18.60 3.87
CA VAL A 5 6.85 17.22 3.44
C VAL A 5 7.34 16.24 4.50
N LEU A 6 8.53 16.49 5.04
CA LEU A 6 9.07 15.62 6.08
C LEU A 6 8.16 15.61 7.30
N LEU A 7 7.69 16.79 7.73
CA LEU A 7 6.75 16.89 8.85
C LEU A 7 5.45 16.17 8.54
N GLY A 8 4.92 16.34 7.34
CA GLY A 8 3.69 15.66 6.93
C GLY A 8 3.83 14.15 6.99
N ILE A 9 4.92 13.61 6.47
CA ILE A 9 5.16 12.17 6.48
C ILE A 9 5.31 11.66 7.92
N ILE A 10 6.06 12.37 8.76
CA ILE A 10 6.27 11.96 10.14
C ILE A 10 4.94 11.94 10.89
N ILE A 11 4.14 12.99 10.75
CA ILE A 11 2.83 13.06 11.42
C ILE A 11 1.90 11.95 10.91
N PHE A 12 1.88 11.73 9.60
CA PHE A 12 1.06 10.68 9.01
C PHE A 12 1.46 9.30 9.52
N CYS A 13 2.75 9.01 9.58
CA CYS A 13 3.24 7.75 10.11
C CYS A 13 2.91 7.59 11.59
N ALA A 14 3.01 8.68 12.37
CA ALA A 14 2.65 8.65 13.78
C ALA A 14 1.16 8.36 13.97
N LEU A 15 0.30 8.98 13.17
CA LEU A 15 -1.13 8.72 13.21
C LEU A 15 -1.45 7.27 12.86
N THR A 16 -0.79 6.74 11.84
CA THR A 16 -0.94 5.34 11.44
C THR A 16 -0.50 4.41 12.56
N TRP A 17 0.65 4.69 13.15
CA TRP A 17 1.17 3.89 14.27
C TRP A 17 0.17 3.86 15.43
N PHE A 18 -0.35 5.03 15.79
CA PHE A 18 -1.35 5.12 16.85
C PHE A 18 -2.59 4.29 16.53
N ALA A 19 -3.05 4.35 15.28
CA ALA A 19 -4.26 3.65 14.87
C ALA A 19 -4.11 2.13 14.92
N VAL A 20 -2.91 1.60 14.64
CA VAL A 20 -2.70 0.16 14.56
C VAL A 20 -2.06 -0.42 15.82
N LEU A 21 -1.70 0.42 16.79
CA LEU A 21 -0.87 0.01 17.92
C LEU A 21 -1.46 -1.13 18.75
N GLU A 22 -2.76 -1.12 18.97
CA GLU A 22 -3.42 -2.11 19.80
C GLU A 22 -3.49 -3.51 19.16
N ASN A 23 -3.38 -3.56 17.84
CA ASN A 23 -3.48 -4.83 17.11
C ASN A 23 -2.39 -4.91 16.05
N LEU A 24 -1.19 -4.52 16.41
CA LEU A 24 -0.07 -4.45 15.47
C LEU A 24 0.15 -5.75 14.70
N PRO A 25 0.16 -6.94 15.33
CA PRO A 25 0.35 -8.18 14.56
C PRO A 25 -0.70 -8.41 13.49
N GLY A 26 -1.93 -7.91 13.67
CA GLY A 26 -3.01 -8.03 12.69
C GLY A 26 -2.79 -7.18 11.45
N PHE A 27 -1.90 -6.18 11.52
CA PHE A 27 -1.60 -5.30 10.40
C PHE A 27 -0.29 -5.62 9.70
N ILE A 28 0.38 -6.69 10.10
CA ILE A 28 1.63 -7.12 9.48
C ILE A 28 1.40 -8.41 8.74
N ASP A 29 1.58 -8.37 7.42
CA ASP A 29 1.41 -9.54 6.57
C ASP A 29 2.42 -9.48 5.43
N LEU A 30 3.34 -10.43 5.42
CA LEU A 30 4.43 -10.45 4.46
C LEU A 30 3.93 -10.63 3.03
N ALA A 31 2.95 -11.50 2.82
CA ALA A 31 2.42 -11.74 1.48
C ALA A 31 1.79 -10.48 0.89
N SER A 32 1.04 -9.72 1.71
CA SER A 32 0.44 -8.46 1.28
C SER A 32 1.50 -7.42 0.94
N CYS A 33 2.56 -7.35 1.74
CA CYS A 33 3.68 -6.45 1.47
C CYS A 33 4.34 -6.77 0.14
N ILE A 34 4.60 -8.05 -0.13
CA ILE A 34 5.25 -8.48 -1.37
C ILE A 34 4.41 -8.10 -2.59
N ILE A 35 3.10 -8.33 -2.53
CA ILE A 35 2.21 -8.01 -3.65
C ILE A 35 2.22 -6.51 -3.93
N VAL A 36 2.08 -5.69 -2.89
CA VAL A 36 1.99 -4.24 -3.05
C VAL A 36 3.32 -3.65 -3.52
N ILE A 37 4.42 -4.02 -2.87
CA ILE A 37 5.73 -3.51 -3.23
C ILE A 37 6.13 -4.01 -4.62
N GLY A 38 5.85 -5.27 -4.93
CA GLY A 38 6.11 -5.83 -6.24
C GLY A 38 5.34 -5.09 -7.33
N GLY A 39 4.06 -4.80 -7.09
CA GLY A 39 3.25 -4.02 -8.02
C GLY A 39 3.79 -2.61 -8.23
N ALA A 40 4.20 -1.96 -7.14
CA ALA A 40 4.79 -0.63 -7.23
C ALA A 40 6.07 -0.66 -8.08
N LEU A 41 6.92 -1.64 -7.87
CA LEU A 41 8.16 -1.78 -8.64
C LEU A 41 7.87 -2.07 -10.11
N CYS A 42 6.92 -2.94 -10.40
CA CYS A 42 6.56 -3.28 -11.79
C CYS A 42 6.10 -2.04 -12.55
N PHE A 43 5.22 -1.26 -11.95
CA PHE A 43 4.71 -0.05 -12.61
C PHE A 43 5.79 1.02 -12.70
N GLY A 44 6.63 1.15 -11.68
CA GLY A 44 7.75 2.08 -11.71
C GLY A 44 8.75 1.75 -12.80
N ILE A 45 9.07 0.47 -12.98
CA ILE A 45 9.98 0.02 -14.02
C ILE A 45 9.38 0.25 -15.41
N SER A 46 8.08 0.03 -15.54
CA SER A 46 7.38 0.20 -16.81
C SER A 46 7.28 1.65 -17.25
N SER A 47 7.45 2.59 -16.33
CA SER A 47 7.38 4.01 -16.63
C SER A 47 8.65 4.48 -17.32
N THR A 48 8.54 5.57 -18.09
CA THR A 48 9.70 6.24 -18.70
C THR A 48 10.23 7.32 -17.76
N GLY A 49 11.45 7.77 -18.00
CA GLY A 49 12.06 8.81 -17.23
C GLY A 49 13.17 8.33 -16.32
N SER A 50 13.82 9.26 -15.63
CA SER A 50 14.93 8.94 -14.73
C SER A 50 14.41 8.37 -13.41
N TYR A 51 15.31 7.78 -12.63
CA TYR A 51 15.00 7.30 -11.30
C TYR A 51 14.42 8.43 -10.44
N LEU A 52 13.43 8.11 -9.65
CA LEU A 52 12.77 9.04 -8.74
C LEU A 52 12.18 10.26 -9.44
N SER A 53 11.96 10.21 -10.76
CA SER A 53 11.21 11.24 -11.46
C SER A 53 9.76 11.22 -10.99
N ASN A 54 9.08 12.36 -11.12
CA ASN A 54 7.66 12.46 -10.75
C ASN A 54 6.83 11.39 -11.47
N GLN A 55 7.13 11.17 -12.74
CA GLN A 55 6.41 10.20 -13.55
C GLN A 55 6.57 8.78 -13.02
N ARG A 56 7.78 8.38 -12.64
CA ARG A 56 8.02 7.05 -12.10
C ARG A 56 7.41 6.88 -10.72
N LEU A 57 7.51 7.88 -9.87
CA LEU A 57 6.92 7.82 -8.53
C LEU A 57 5.39 7.71 -8.61
N GLU A 58 4.79 8.48 -9.52
CA GLU A 58 3.35 8.41 -9.71
C GLU A 58 2.93 7.04 -10.23
N ALA A 59 3.66 6.49 -11.19
CA ALA A 59 3.40 5.15 -11.70
C ALA A 59 3.53 4.10 -10.60
N ALA A 60 4.57 4.20 -9.76
CA ALA A 60 4.74 3.27 -8.65
C ALA A 60 3.59 3.35 -7.65
N SER A 61 3.10 4.56 -7.35
CA SER A 61 1.97 4.73 -6.44
C SER A 61 0.70 4.10 -6.99
N GLU A 62 0.45 4.26 -8.28
CA GLU A 62 -0.70 3.63 -8.93
C GLU A 62 -0.57 2.11 -8.92
N GLY A 63 0.65 1.59 -9.17
CA GLY A 63 0.91 0.17 -9.12
C GLY A 63 0.66 -0.43 -7.74
N ALA A 64 1.04 0.29 -6.70
CA ALA A 64 0.79 -0.14 -5.33
C ALA A 64 -0.71 -0.29 -5.05
N VAL A 65 -1.51 0.70 -5.48
CA VAL A 65 -2.96 0.67 -5.26
C VAL A 65 -3.62 -0.41 -6.11
N ILE A 66 -3.26 -0.51 -7.38
CA ILE A 66 -3.83 -1.53 -8.28
C ILE A 66 -3.52 -2.92 -7.75
N SER A 67 -2.28 -3.17 -7.35
CA SER A 67 -1.88 -4.46 -6.80
C SER A 67 -2.58 -4.75 -5.48
N GLY A 68 -2.81 -3.72 -4.67
CA GLY A 68 -3.58 -3.86 -3.43
C GLY A 68 -5.00 -4.34 -3.71
N TRP A 69 -5.68 -3.72 -4.67
CA TRP A 69 -7.03 -4.13 -5.05
C TRP A 69 -7.05 -5.53 -5.64
N LEU A 70 -6.11 -5.85 -6.53
CA LEU A 70 -6.02 -7.19 -7.11
C LEU A 70 -5.75 -8.24 -6.02
N GLY A 71 -4.87 -7.95 -5.09
CA GLY A 71 -4.58 -8.85 -3.98
C GLY A 71 -5.82 -9.12 -3.14
N MET A 72 -6.63 -8.10 -2.89
CA MET A 72 -7.90 -8.25 -2.17
C MET A 72 -8.85 -9.16 -2.95
N LEU A 73 -8.96 -8.95 -4.26
CA LEU A 73 -9.84 -9.77 -5.09
C LEU A 73 -9.37 -11.21 -5.14
N TYR A 74 -8.06 -11.44 -5.24
CA TYR A 74 -7.51 -12.80 -5.17
C TYR A 74 -7.85 -13.47 -3.84
N GLY A 75 -7.73 -12.71 -2.75
CA GLY A 75 -8.09 -13.21 -1.42
C GLY A 75 -9.56 -13.61 -1.34
N PHE A 76 -10.44 -12.80 -1.90
CA PHE A 76 -11.87 -13.10 -1.91
C PHE A 76 -12.20 -14.33 -2.76
N VAL A 77 -11.50 -14.54 -3.87
CA VAL A 77 -11.66 -15.75 -4.67
C VAL A 77 -11.30 -16.99 -3.84
N ILE A 78 -10.20 -16.92 -3.11
CA ILE A 78 -9.76 -18.03 -2.25
C ILE A 78 -10.78 -18.28 -1.13
N ILE A 79 -11.28 -17.21 -0.51
CA ILE A 79 -12.30 -17.32 0.54
C ILE A 79 -13.55 -17.99 0.00
N ALA A 80 -14.01 -17.57 -1.17
CA ALA A 80 -15.20 -18.15 -1.78
C ALA A 80 -15.04 -19.63 -2.06
N GLY A 81 -13.82 -20.06 -2.44
CA GLY A 81 -13.52 -21.47 -2.69
C GLY A 81 -13.45 -22.31 -1.41
N ASN A 82 -13.34 -21.67 -0.24
CA ASN A 82 -13.18 -22.36 1.05
C ASN A 82 -14.26 -21.96 2.05
N ILE A 83 -15.43 -21.61 1.58
CA ILE A 83 -16.49 -21.05 2.41
C ILE A 83 -17.04 -22.04 3.46
N SER A 84 -16.75 -23.32 3.29
CA SER A 84 -17.18 -24.34 4.25
C SER A 84 -16.46 -24.24 5.59
N ASP A 85 -15.30 -23.60 5.63
CA ASP A 85 -14.53 -23.41 6.87
C ASP A 85 -14.78 -21.99 7.39
N MET A 86 -15.83 -21.84 8.20
CA MET A 86 -16.23 -20.53 8.72
C MET A 86 -15.19 -19.91 9.65
N SER A 87 -14.40 -20.73 10.34
CA SER A 87 -13.42 -20.21 11.29
C SER A 87 -12.24 -19.50 10.59
N ALA A 88 -11.99 -19.82 9.32
CA ALA A 88 -10.92 -19.21 8.55
C ALA A 88 -11.34 -17.92 7.83
N LEU A 89 -12.66 -17.64 7.73
CA LEU A 89 -13.16 -16.52 6.92
C LEU A 89 -12.75 -15.16 7.48
N GLY A 90 -12.81 -14.99 8.80
CA GLY A 90 -12.45 -13.73 9.42
C GLY A 90 -10.99 -13.34 9.17
N PRO A 91 -10.03 -14.19 9.56
CA PRO A 91 -8.61 -13.89 9.30
C PRO A 91 -8.28 -13.73 7.82
N ALA A 92 -8.86 -14.55 6.95
CA ALA A 92 -8.60 -14.47 5.51
C ALA A 92 -9.13 -13.15 4.93
N THR A 93 -10.31 -12.71 5.36
CA THR A 93 -10.88 -11.43 4.94
C THR A 93 -10.00 -10.27 5.38
N ALA A 94 -9.50 -10.33 6.63
CA ALA A 94 -8.62 -9.29 7.15
C ALA A 94 -7.35 -9.17 6.32
N VAL A 95 -6.72 -10.28 5.94
CA VAL A 95 -5.52 -10.26 5.11
C VAL A 95 -5.84 -9.69 3.72
N ALA A 96 -6.97 -10.06 3.14
CA ALA A 96 -7.37 -9.55 1.83
C ALA A 96 -7.53 -8.02 1.86
N ILE A 97 -8.17 -7.48 2.90
CA ILE A 97 -8.34 -6.04 3.04
C ILE A 97 -7.00 -5.35 3.29
N LEU A 98 -6.08 -6.01 3.98
CA LEU A 98 -4.78 -5.46 4.33
C LEU A 98 -3.94 -5.10 3.09
N THR A 99 -4.07 -5.84 1.99
CA THR A 99 -3.37 -5.49 0.76
C THR A 99 -3.77 -4.11 0.24
N VAL A 100 -5.06 -3.78 0.34
CA VAL A 100 -5.55 -2.45 -0.06
C VAL A 100 -5.01 -1.38 0.88
N VAL A 101 -4.98 -1.67 2.19
CA VAL A 101 -4.43 -0.75 3.18
C VAL A 101 -2.98 -0.42 2.86
N TYR A 102 -2.16 -1.42 2.59
CA TYR A 102 -0.75 -1.20 2.24
C TYR A 102 -0.61 -0.40 0.95
N GLY A 103 -1.43 -0.69 -0.06
CA GLY A 103 -1.40 0.04 -1.32
C GLY A 103 -1.66 1.53 -1.14
N TYR A 104 -2.71 1.86 -0.39
CA TYR A 104 -3.05 3.25 -0.14
C TYR A 104 -2.06 3.95 0.79
N PHE A 105 -1.52 3.25 1.77
CA PHE A 105 -0.48 3.83 2.63
C PHE A 105 0.74 4.21 1.79
N PHE A 106 1.18 3.30 0.94
CA PHE A 106 2.32 3.57 0.06
C PHE A 106 2.04 4.75 -0.87
N LYS A 107 0.85 4.77 -1.45
CA LYS A 107 0.43 5.88 -2.31
C LYS A 107 0.43 7.20 -1.57
N ALA A 108 -0.06 7.21 -0.32
CA ALA A 108 -0.12 8.43 0.48
C ALA A 108 1.27 9.02 0.69
N ILE A 109 2.25 8.18 1.01
CA ILE A 109 3.63 8.64 1.21
C ILE A 109 4.19 9.23 -0.10
N ILE A 110 4.02 8.53 -1.21
CA ILE A 110 4.50 9.01 -2.51
C ILE A 110 3.81 10.32 -2.88
N ARG A 111 2.50 10.39 -2.64
CA ARG A 111 1.74 11.60 -2.98
C ARG A 111 2.24 12.80 -2.19
N MET A 112 2.58 12.64 -0.92
CA MET A 112 3.15 13.73 -0.13
C MET A 112 4.49 14.20 -0.71
N ILE A 113 5.32 13.27 -1.15
CA ILE A 113 6.59 13.62 -1.81
C ILE A 113 6.33 14.40 -3.09
N LEU A 114 5.39 13.93 -3.93
CA LEU A 114 5.07 14.59 -5.20
C LEU A 114 4.50 15.99 -4.99
N LEU A 115 3.69 16.19 -3.96
CA LEU A 115 3.13 17.50 -3.67
C LEU A 115 4.21 18.54 -3.40
N SER A 116 5.31 18.14 -2.77
CA SER A 116 6.41 19.08 -2.53
C SER A 116 7.14 19.45 -3.82
N ARG A 117 7.14 18.57 -4.81
CA ARG A 117 7.83 18.81 -6.08
C ARG A 117 7.02 19.68 -7.03
N ASP A 118 5.69 19.63 -6.90
CA ASP A 118 4.80 20.39 -7.77
C ASP A 118 4.98 21.91 -7.62
N GLU A 119 5.50 22.35 -6.49
CA GLU A 119 5.75 23.78 -6.25
C GLU A 119 7.10 24.24 -6.79
N GLY A 120 7.95 23.32 -7.11
CA GLY A 120 9.31 23.63 -7.58
C GLY A 120 9.41 23.81 -9.06
#